data_6157e5bac292ed4bc89c017ee9e1d7dc
#
_entry.id   6157e5bac292ed4bc89c017ee9e1d7dc
#
_cell.length_a   1.000
_cell.length_b   1.000
_cell.length_c   1.000
_cell.angle_alpha   90.00
_cell.angle_beta   90.00
_cell.angle_gamma   90.00
#
_symmetry.space_group_name_H-M   'P 1'
#
loop_
_entity.id
_entity.type
_entity.pdbx_description
1 polymer ?
#
loop_
_entity_poly.entity_id
_entity_poly.type
_entity_poly.pdbx_seq_one_letter_code
_entity_poly.pdbx_strand_id
1 'polypeptide(L)'
;LFPYTTLFRSKYCRFDAPEASGGYYTQDDIRELVNYARERHVTIIPEIEMPAHSEEVLTAYPELSCSGEPYKNADFCVGNEKTFTFLEDVLTEVMELFPSQYIHVGGDEAGKVAWKTCPKCQKRMQDEHLANVDELQSYLIHRVEVFLNAHGRKLLGWDEILQGGLAPNATVMSWRGEQGGID
;
A
#
# COMPACT_ATOMS: atom_id res chain seq x y z
N LEU A 1 -14.98 -4.25 7.35
CA LEU A 1 -14.29 -4.25 8.64
C LEU A 1 -12.97 -4.98 8.49
N PHE A 2 -11.88 -4.23 8.44
CA PHE A 2 -10.53 -4.79 8.50
C PHE A 2 -10.09 -4.85 9.96
N PRO A 3 -10.35 -5.95 10.70
CA PRO A 3 -9.95 -6.06 12.09
C PRO A 3 -8.43 -6.11 12.29
N TYR A 4 -7.68 -6.05 11.18
CA TYR A 4 -6.23 -6.17 11.15
C TYR A 4 -5.50 -4.97 10.54
N THR A 5 -6.17 -3.90 10.16
CA THR A 5 -5.54 -2.59 9.98
C THR A 5 -5.11 -2.06 11.34
N THR A 6 -4.33 -2.85 12.01
CA THR A 6 -3.78 -2.49 13.30
C THR A 6 -2.57 -1.67 13.04
N LEU A 7 -2.77 -0.42 13.09
CA LEU A 7 -1.75 0.55 13.33
C LEU A 7 -0.81 0.09 14.43
N PHE A 8 0.46 0.07 14.12
CA PHE A 8 1.54 -0.15 15.07
C PHE A 8 1.57 -1.51 15.74
N ARG A 9 1.95 -2.51 14.97
CA ARG A 9 2.65 -3.63 15.58
C ARG A 9 4.12 -3.47 15.33
N SER A 10 4.80 -3.04 16.37
CA SER A 10 6.23 -3.23 16.44
C SER A 10 6.54 -4.71 16.15
N LYS A 11 7.55 -4.98 15.33
CA LYS A 11 8.07 -6.35 15.08
C LYS A 11 8.41 -7.13 16.36
N TYR A 12 8.29 -6.50 17.51
CA TYR A 12 8.53 -7.02 18.83
C TYR A 12 7.26 -7.42 19.60
N CYS A 13 6.06 -7.11 19.07
CA CYS A 13 4.80 -7.46 19.72
C CYS A 13 4.12 -8.59 18.94
N ARG A 14 4.25 -9.82 19.44
CA ARG A 14 3.42 -10.93 18.99
C ARG A 14 1.98 -10.75 19.49
N PHE A 15 1.01 -11.21 18.72
CA PHE A 15 -0.42 -11.19 19.04
C PHE A 15 -0.76 -11.83 20.38
N ASP A 16 0.06 -12.78 20.81
CA ASP A 16 -0.10 -13.64 21.96
C ASP A 16 0.85 -13.29 23.12
N ALA A 17 1.62 -12.20 23.00
CA ALA A 17 2.49 -11.77 24.09
C ALA A 17 1.65 -11.18 25.23
N PRO A 18 1.87 -11.61 26.49
CA PRO A 18 1.11 -11.14 27.66
C PRO A 18 1.17 -9.62 27.88
N GLU A 19 2.25 -8.97 27.41
CA GLU A 19 2.44 -7.53 27.48
C GLU A 19 2.05 -6.80 26.18
N ALA A 20 1.45 -7.49 25.20
CA ALA A 20 1.03 -6.86 23.95
C ALA A 20 -0.06 -5.83 24.21
N SER A 21 0.29 -4.55 24.10
CA SER A 21 -0.67 -3.46 24.00
C SER A 21 -1.02 -3.29 22.52
N GLY A 22 -2.23 -3.57 22.14
CA GLY A 22 -2.72 -3.39 20.78
C GLY A 22 -3.99 -2.55 20.81
N GLY A 23 -4.20 -1.82 19.74
CA GLY A 23 -5.43 -1.08 19.54
C GLY A 23 -5.61 -0.80 18.05
N TYR A 24 -6.79 -0.44 17.67
CA TYR A 24 -7.11 0.03 16.32
C TYR A 24 -8.17 1.13 16.44
N TYR A 25 -8.16 2.04 15.49
CA TYR A 25 -9.23 3.00 15.36
C TYR A 25 -10.46 2.35 14.75
N THR A 26 -11.61 2.55 15.37
CA THR A 26 -12.88 2.23 14.73
C THR A 26 -13.16 3.23 13.60
N GLN A 27 -14.08 2.90 12.70
CA GLN A 27 -14.51 3.86 11.69
C GLN A 27 -15.10 5.14 12.33
N ASP A 28 -15.74 5.04 13.49
CA ASP A 28 -16.26 6.22 14.20
C ASP A 28 -15.15 7.07 14.79
N ASP A 29 -14.10 6.46 15.33
CA ASP A 29 -12.89 7.19 15.77
C ASP A 29 -12.26 7.96 14.61
N ILE A 30 -12.17 7.33 13.43
CA ILE A 30 -11.64 8.00 12.22
C ILE A 30 -12.55 9.16 11.81
N ARG A 31 -13.87 8.98 11.81
CA ARG A 31 -14.81 10.07 11.49
C ARG A 31 -14.66 11.24 12.47
N GLU A 32 -14.48 10.96 13.76
CA GLU A 32 -14.23 11.98 14.78
C GLU A 32 -12.91 12.72 14.51
N LEU A 33 -11.83 11.99 14.25
CA LEU A 33 -10.52 12.58 13.93
C LEU A 33 -10.57 13.46 12.68
N VAL A 34 -11.22 12.99 11.61
CA VAL A 34 -11.39 13.74 10.37
C VAL A 34 -12.19 15.02 10.60
N ASN A 35 -13.27 14.96 11.38
CA ASN A 35 -14.06 16.14 11.72
C ASN A 35 -13.27 17.13 12.58
N TYR A 36 -12.55 16.62 13.59
CA TYR A 36 -11.70 17.46 14.45
C TYR A 36 -10.63 18.20 13.64
N ALA A 37 -9.98 17.50 12.70
CA ALA A 37 -8.97 18.09 11.82
C ALA A 37 -9.60 19.16 10.89
N ARG A 38 -10.77 18.86 10.30
CA ARG A 38 -11.48 19.77 9.42
C ARG A 38 -11.83 21.10 10.11
N GLU A 39 -12.30 21.07 11.35
CA GLU A 39 -12.59 22.26 12.14
C GLU A 39 -11.35 23.15 12.36
N ARG A 40 -10.15 22.58 12.19
CA ARG A 40 -8.86 23.26 12.34
C ARG A 40 -8.16 23.52 11.03
N HIS A 41 -8.89 23.35 9.92
CA HIS A 41 -8.36 23.53 8.55
C HIS A 41 -7.17 22.61 8.26
N VAL A 42 -7.14 21.40 8.87
CA VAL A 42 -6.16 20.37 8.61
C VAL A 42 -6.81 19.26 7.77
N THR A 43 -6.16 18.89 6.67
CA THR A 43 -6.56 17.73 5.85
C THR A 43 -5.75 16.52 6.29
N ILE A 44 -6.43 15.43 6.66
CA ILE A 44 -5.77 14.15 6.92
C ILE A 44 -5.68 13.40 5.59
N ILE A 45 -4.47 13.08 5.18
CA ILE A 45 -4.19 12.21 4.04
C ILE A 45 -3.91 10.81 4.58
N PRO A 46 -4.74 9.80 4.28
CA PRO A 46 -4.47 8.44 4.72
C PRO A 46 -3.33 7.84 3.91
N GLU A 47 -2.49 7.05 4.56
CA GLU A 47 -1.44 6.26 3.93
C GLU A 47 -1.74 4.77 4.10
N ILE A 48 -1.78 4.06 2.98
CA ILE A 48 -2.01 2.62 2.88
C ILE A 48 -0.84 2.02 2.14
N GLU A 49 0.04 1.36 2.87
CA GLU A 49 1.30 0.85 2.36
C GLU A 49 1.13 -0.27 1.33
N MET A 50 1.78 -0.09 0.19
CA MET A 50 1.93 -1.09 -0.86
C MET A 50 3.10 -0.75 -1.79
N PRO A 51 3.85 -1.72 -2.33
CA PRO A 51 3.72 -3.17 -2.09
C PRO A 51 4.37 -3.65 -0.80
N ALA A 52 5.32 -2.88 -0.23
CA ALA A 52 6.07 -3.24 0.97
C ALA A 52 5.36 -2.84 2.27
N HIS A 53 6.06 -2.95 3.38
CA HIS A 53 5.55 -2.64 4.73
C HIS A 53 4.21 -3.31 5.07
N SER A 54 3.97 -4.49 4.48
CA SER A 54 2.69 -5.21 4.54
C SER A 54 2.79 -6.55 5.30
N GLU A 55 3.81 -6.73 6.14
CA GLU A 55 4.06 -7.98 6.87
C GLU A 55 2.85 -8.39 7.73
N GLU A 56 2.19 -7.44 8.39
CA GLU A 56 1.03 -7.69 9.24
C GLU A 56 -0.15 -8.19 8.41
N VAL A 57 -0.41 -7.53 7.29
CA VAL A 57 -1.47 -7.94 6.36
C VAL A 57 -1.17 -9.31 5.78
N LEU A 58 0.06 -9.54 5.32
CA LEU A 58 0.46 -10.81 4.72
C LEU A 58 0.57 -11.95 5.73
N THR A 59 0.68 -11.63 7.02
CA THR A 59 0.56 -12.62 8.08
C THR A 59 -0.88 -13.06 8.29
N ALA A 60 -1.83 -12.12 8.19
CA ALA A 60 -3.26 -12.39 8.31
C ALA A 60 -3.87 -12.97 7.02
N TYR A 61 -3.35 -12.57 5.86
CA TYR A 61 -3.79 -13.00 4.51
C TYR A 61 -2.60 -13.53 3.69
N PRO A 62 -2.02 -14.67 4.09
CA PRO A 62 -0.78 -15.16 3.47
C PRO A 62 -0.92 -15.49 1.99
N GLU A 63 -2.13 -15.76 1.51
CA GLU A 63 -2.43 -16.00 0.10
C GLU A 63 -2.17 -14.79 -0.81
N LEU A 64 -2.04 -13.58 -0.24
CA LEU A 64 -1.67 -12.36 -0.96
C LEU A 64 -0.16 -12.20 -1.13
N SER A 65 0.63 -13.05 -0.48
CA SER A 65 2.09 -13.10 -0.60
C SER A 65 2.55 -14.05 -1.70
N CYS A 66 3.83 -13.93 -2.09
CA CYS A 66 4.45 -14.83 -3.04
C CYS A 66 4.62 -16.26 -2.50
N SER A 67 4.90 -16.40 -1.22
CA SER A 67 5.09 -17.71 -0.56
C SER A 67 3.77 -18.41 -0.21
N GLY A 68 2.70 -17.66 0.04
CA GLY A 68 1.47 -18.18 0.62
C GLY A 68 1.59 -18.56 2.09
N GLU A 69 2.68 -18.15 2.76
CA GLU A 69 2.96 -18.48 4.16
C GLU A 69 3.07 -17.21 5.01
N PRO A 70 2.52 -17.21 6.25
CA PRO A 70 2.67 -16.08 7.15
C PRO A 70 4.14 -15.84 7.53
N TYR A 71 4.50 -14.59 7.81
CA TYR A 71 5.85 -14.15 8.25
C TYR A 71 6.99 -14.39 7.23
N LYS A 72 6.68 -14.69 5.97
CA LYS A 72 7.68 -15.01 4.94
C LYS A 72 7.97 -13.86 3.98
N ASN A 73 7.01 -12.98 3.77
CA ASN A 73 7.14 -11.87 2.84
C ASN A 73 6.66 -10.57 3.47
N ALA A 74 7.31 -9.48 3.10
CA ALA A 74 6.90 -8.12 3.43
C ALA A 74 6.19 -7.41 2.27
N ASP A 75 6.36 -7.93 1.04
CA ASP A 75 5.80 -7.35 -0.18
C ASP A 75 4.61 -8.18 -0.67
N PHE A 76 3.56 -7.51 -1.11
CA PHE A 76 2.45 -8.16 -1.81
C PHE A 76 2.90 -8.89 -3.08
N CYS A 77 2.20 -9.97 -3.42
CA CYS A 77 2.41 -10.68 -4.68
C CYS A 77 1.71 -9.95 -5.83
N VAL A 78 2.44 -9.17 -6.62
CA VAL A 78 1.90 -8.38 -7.75
C VAL A 78 1.41 -9.28 -8.90
N GLY A 79 1.88 -10.51 -8.97
CA GLY A 79 1.38 -11.51 -9.93
C GLY A 79 0.00 -12.10 -9.58
N ASN A 80 -0.54 -11.80 -8.39
CA ASN A 80 -1.80 -12.35 -7.90
C ASN A 80 -2.94 -11.34 -8.02
N GLU A 81 -3.98 -11.63 -8.82
CA GLU A 81 -5.14 -10.73 -8.95
C GLU A 81 -5.89 -10.50 -7.64
N LYS A 82 -5.87 -11.46 -6.71
CA LYS A 82 -6.46 -11.27 -5.39
C LYS A 82 -5.83 -10.11 -4.62
N THR A 83 -4.54 -9.81 -4.87
CA THR A 83 -3.86 -8.64 -4.29
C THR A 83 -4.57 -7.36 -4.72
N PHE A 84 -4.88 -7.21 -5.99
CA PHE A 84 -5.56 -6.01 -6.50
C PHE A 84 -6.98 -5.90 -5.95
N THR A 85 -7.76 -6.98 -5.97
CA THR A 85 -9.11 -6.98 -5.37
C THR A 85 -9.06 -6.56 -3.90
N PHE A 86 -8.12 -7.12 -3.13
CA PHE A 86 -7.95 -6.77 -1.72
C PHE A 86 -7.60 -5.29 -1.53
N LEU A 87 -6.64 -4.76 -2.30
CA LEU A 87 -6.24 -3.36 -2.22
C LEU A 87 -7.36 -2.42 -2.63
N GLU A 88 -8.12 -2.76 -3.67
CA GLU A 88 -9.30 -2.00 -4.12
C GLU A 88 -10.39 -1.96 -3.06
N ASP A 89 -10.66 -3.07 -2.37
CA ASP A 89 -11.61 -3.14 -1.26
C ASP A 89 -11.16 -2.26 -0.08
N VAL A 90 -9.87 -2.33 0.30
CA VAL A 90 -9.29 -1.48 1.36
C VAL A 90 -9.39 0.00 0.99
N LEU A 91 -8.97 0.36 -0.22
CA LEU A 91 -9.00 1.74 -0.70
C LEU A 91 -10.42 2.29 -0.79
N THR A 92 -11.40 1.46 -1.12
CA THR A 92 -12.81 1.85 -1.14
C THR A 92 -13.27 2.26 0.26
N GLU A 93 -13.01 1.43 1.30
CA GLU A 93 -13.34 1.76 2.69
C GLU A 93 -12.60 3.04 3.15
N VAL A 94 -11.33 3.18 2.81
CA VAL A 94 -10.54 4.37 3.14
C VAL A 94 -11.12 5.63 2.50
N MET A 95 -11.53 5.57 1.25
CA MET A 95 -12.14 6.73 0.55
C MET A 95 -13.48 7.15 1.12
N GLU A 96 -14.24 6.22 1.74
CA GLU A 96 -15.48 6.55 2.45
C GLU A 96 -15.23 7.30 3.77
N LEU A 97 -14.10 7.04 4.41
CA LEU A 97 -13.75 7.62 5.71
C LEU A 97 -12.99 8.95 5.58
N PHE A 98 -12.13 9.08 4.56
CA PHE A 98 -11.27 10.23 4.38
C PHE A 98 -11.68 11.06 3.16
N PRO A 99 -12.05 12.35 3.36
CA PRO A 99 -12.46 13.23 2.27
C PRO A 99 -11.28 13.79 1.46
N SER A 100 -10.04 13.46 1.82
CA SER A 100 -8.84 13.92 1.15
C SER A 100 -8.87 13.62 -0.34
N GLN A 101 -8.49 14.59 -1.17
CA GLN A 101 -8.30 14.36 -2.59
C GLN A 101 -7.16 13.37 -2.87
N TYR A 102 -6.17 13.32 -1.99
CA TYR A 102 -5.01 12.45 -2.10
C TYR A 102 -5.16 11.24 -1.20
N ILE A 103 -4.76 10.09 -1.73
CA ILE A 103 -4.55 8.86 -0.98
C ILE A 103 -3.07 8.49 -1.16
N HIS A 104 -2.35 8.39 -0.06
CA HIS A 104 -0.95 7.98 -0.08
C HIS A 104 -0.87 6.45 -0.10
N VAL A 105 -0.05 5.91 -0.98
CA VAL A 105 0.06 4.45 -1.18
C VAL A 105 1.42 3.90 -0.76
N GLY A 106 2.25 4.72 -0.09
CA GLY A 106 3.61 4.34 0.26
C GLY A 106 4.49 4.21 -0.99
N GLY A 107 4.85 2.99 -1.33
CA GLY A 107 5.65 2.65 -2.50
C GLY A 107 7.14 2.50 -2.21
N ASP A 108 7.55 2.78 -0.97
CA ASP A 108 8.93 2.79 -0.50
C ASP A 108 9.42 1.40 -0.10
N GLU A 109 10.73 1.27 -0.10
CA GLU A 109 11.53 0.16 0.45
C GLU A 109 11.10 -1.26 0.00
N ALA A 110 10.43 -1.40 -1.15
CA ALA A 110 10.04 -2.69 -1.67
C ALA A 110 11.26 -3.58 -1.95
N GLY A 111 11.37 -4.70 -1.25
CA GLY A 111 12.50 -5.63 -1.37
C GLY A 111 12.53 -6.39 -2.69
N LYS A 112 11.37 -6.69 -3.29
CA LYS A 112 11.18 -7.30 -4.61
C LYS A 112 11.87 -8.66 -4.82
N VAL A 113 12.53 -9.20 -3.77
CA VAL A 113 13.33 -10.43 -3.89
C VAL A 113 12.45 -11.62 -4.27
N ALA A 114 11.30 -11.75 -3.60
CA ALA A 114 10.37 -12.84 -3.87
C ALA A 114 9.79 -12.79 -5.29
N TRP A 115 9.62 -11.62 -5.88
CA TRP A 115 9.07 -11.46 -7.24
C TRP A 115 9.96 -12.06 -8.32
N LYS A 116 11.29 -12.07 -8.10
CA LYS A 116 12.28 -12.61 -9.05
C LYS A 116 12.11 -14.11 -9.28
N THR A 117 11.53 -14.83 -8.33
CA THR A 117 11.37 -16.29 -8.40
C THR A 117 9.91 -16.74 -8.31
N CYS A 118 8.99 -15.85 -7.97
CA CYS A 118 7.57 -16.17 -7.87
C CYS A 118 6.96 -16.45 -9.25
N PRO A 119 6.41 -17.65 -9.50
CA PRO A 119 5.85 -17.97 -10.83
C PRO A 119 4.71 -17.04 -11.26
N LYS A 120 3.90 -16.55 -10.32
CA LYS A 120 2.81 -15.61 -10.60
C LYS A 120 3.36 -14.26 -11.04
N CYS A 121 4.38 -13.73 -10.35
CA CYS A 121 5.01 -12.46 -10.70
C CYS A 121 5.75 -12.56 -12.04
N GLN A 122 6.48 -13.66 -12.28
CA GLN A 122 7.16 -13.88 -13.55
C GLN A 122 6.16 -14.00 -14.72
N LYS A 123 5.05 -14.70 -14.50
CA LYS A 123 3.99 -14.76 -15.51
C LYS A 123 3.39 -13.38 -15.79
N ARG A 124 3.11 -12.59 -14.78
CA ARG A 124 2.63 -11.20 -14.93
C ARG A 124 3.59 -10.38 -15.76
N MET A 125 4.88 -10.45 -15.43
CA MET A 125 5.91 -9.72 -16.19
C MET A 125 5.93 -10.13 -17.66
N GLN A 126 5.77 -11.40 -17.98
CA GLN A 126 5.68 -11.87 -19.36
C GLN A 126 4.42 -11.39 -20.08
N ASP A 127 3.26 -11.52 -19.43
CA ASP A 127 1.97 -11.14 -19.99
C ASP A 127 1.88 -9.63 -20.28
N GLU A 128 2.46 -8.81 -19.42
CA GLU A 128 2.44 -7.34 -19.50
C GLU A 128 3.72 -6.76 -20.15
N HIS A 129 4.61 -7.62 -20.65
CA HIS A 129 5.88 -7.23 -21.31
C HIS A 129 6.79 -6.36 -20.44
N LEU A 130 6.84 -6.63 -19.12
CA LEU A 130 7.67 -5.90 -18.16
C LEU A 130 9.08 -6.50 -18.14
N ALA A 131 10.10 -5.64 -18.24
CA ALA A 131 11.49 -6.07 -18.37
C ALA A 131 12.13 -6.50 -17.04
N ASN A 132 11.64 -5.96 -15.91
CA ASN A 132 12.25 -6.18 -14.60
C ASN A 132 11.23 -5.96 -13.46
N VAL A 133 11.67 -6.21 -12.22
CA VAL A 133 10.81 -6.10 -11.03
C VAL A 133 10.48 -4.64 -10.66
N ASP A 134 11.25 -3.67 -11.13
CA ASP A 134 10.92 -2.26 -10.92
C ASP A 134 9.74 -1.85 -11.80
N GLU A 135 9.69 -2.33 -13.04
CA GLU A 135 8.52 -2.18 -13.90
C GLU A 135 7.30 -2.93 -13.37
N LEU A 136 7.51 -4.04 -12.65
CA LEU A 136 6.41 -4.75 -11.98
C LEU A 136 5.84 -3.92 -10.82
N GLN A 137 6.67 -3.18 -10.07
CA GLN A 137 6.21 -2.20 -9.09
C GLN A 137 5.45 -1.06 -9.76
N SER A 138 6.00 -0.48 -10.82
CA SER A 138 5.34 0.56 -11.61
C SER A 138 3.97 0.10 -12.11
N TYR A 139 3.86 -1.14 -12.58
CA TYR A 139 2.58 -1.74 -12.99
C TYR A 139 1.55 -1.75 -11.85
N LEU A 140 1.96 -2.14 -10.62
CA LEU A 140 1.07 -2.09 -9.45
C LEU A 140 0.61 -0.66 -9.18
N ILE A 141 1.54 0.29 -9.10
CA ILE A 141 1.24 1.69 -8.83
C ILE A 141 0.29 2.27 -9.89
N HIS A 142 0.53 1.97 -11.16
CA HIS A 142 -0.33 2.43 -12.25
C HIS A 142 -1.76 1.85 -12.16
N ARG A 143 -1.92 0.57 -11.84
CA ARG A 143 -3.26 -0.02 -11.65
C ARG A 143 -4.01 0.62 -10.50
N VAL A 144 -3.32 0.87 -9.38
CA VAL A 144 -3.90 1.56 -8.22
C VAL A 144 -4.24 3.01 -8.55
N GLU A 145 -3.38 3.70 -9.29
CA GLU A 145 -3.67 5.07 -9.78
C GLU A 145 -4.96 5.11 -10.62
N VAL A 146 -5.09 4.22 -11.59
CA VAL A 146 -6.29 4.12 -12.44
C VAL A 146 -7.54 3.91 -11.58
N PHE A 147 -7.46 3.02 -10.59
CA PHE A 147 -8.55 2.78 -9.66
C PHE A 147 -8.92 4.04 -8.86
N LEU A 148 -7.95 4.72 -8.25
CA LEU A 148 -8.17 5.93 -7.48
C LEU A 148 -8.73 7.07 -8.35
N ASN A 149 -8.19 7.25 -9.54
CA ASN A 149 -8.65 8.29 -10.48
C ASN A 149 -10.10 8.05 -10.92
N ALA A 150 -10.50 6.79 -11.13
CA ALA A 150 -11.89 6.44 -11.43
C ALA A 150 -12.87 6.80 -10.30
N HIS A 151 -12.36 6.91 -9.06
CA HIS A 151 -13.12 7.34 -7.88
C HIS A 151 -12.91 8.83 -7.53
N GLY A 152 -12.31 9.61 -8.42
CA GLY A 152 -12.10 11.05 -8.24
C GLY A 152 -11.00 11.39 -7.21
N ARG A 153 -10.12 10.44 -6.92
CA ARG A 153 -8.98 10.62 -6.02
C ARG A 153 -7.67 10.66 -6.79
N LYS A 154 -6.62 11.15 -6.17
CA LYS A 154 -5.26 11.21 -6.71
C LYS A 154 -4.33 10.34 -5.90
N LEU A 155 -3.48 9.61 -6.58
CA LEU A 155 -2.42 8.84 -5.94
C LEU A 155 -1.29 9.77 -5.51
N LEU A 156 -0.82 9.57 -4.28
CA LEU A 156 0.41 10.14 -3.74
C LEU A 156 1.29 8.95 -3.30
N GLY A 157 2.59 9.01 -3.53
CA GLY A 157 3.52 7.99 -3.06
C GLY A 157 4.90 8.54 -2.84
N TRP A 158 5.73 7.78 -2.12
CA TRP A 158 7.14 8.12 -1.93
C TRP A 158 7.89 8.07 -3.25
N ASP A 159 9.05 8.73 -3.32
CA ASP A 159 9.81 8.88 -4.57
C ASP A 159 10.30 7.56 -5.18
N GLU A 160 10.21 6.42 -4.48
CA GLU A 160 10.44 5.10 -5.07
C GLU A 160 9.40 4.68 -6.11
N ILE A 161 8.22 5.32 -6.16
CA ILE A 161 7.24 5.06 -7.22
C ILE A 161 7.71 5.51 -8.61
N LEU A 162 8.80 6.30 -8.69
CA LEU A 162 9.47 6.65 -9.94
C LEU A 162 10.20 5.45 -10.58
N GLN A 163 10.55 4.44 -9.78
CA GLN A 163 11.27 3.27 -10.27
C GLN A 163 10.42 2.46 -11.25
N GLY A 164 11.00 2.15 -12.40
CA GLY A 164 10.31 1.38 -13.45
C GLY A 164 9.31 2.17 -14.28
N GLY A 165 9.17 3.48 -14.04
CA GLY A 165 8.28 4.38 -14.76
C GLY A 165 7.17 4.96 -13.89
N LEU A 166 6.97 6.26 -13.99
CA LEU A 166 5.95 6.99 -13.22
C LEU A 166 4.55 6.78 -13.81
N ALA A 167 3.57 6.53 -12.96
CA ALA A 167 2.17 6.60 -13.32
C ALA A 167 1.78 8.06 -13.66
N PRO A 168 1.06 8.31 -14.77
CA PRO A 168 1.02 9.65 -15.41
C PRO A 168 0.37 10.75 -14.58
N ASN A 169 -0.51 10.42 -13.62
CA ASN A 169 -1.18 11.41 -12.77
C ASN A 169 -0.79 11.25 -11.29
N ALA A 170 0.21 10.44 -10.99
CA ALA A 170 0.69 10.26 -9.62
C ALA A 170 1.41 11.51 -9.13
N THR A 171 1.27 11.76 -7.84
CA THR A 171 2.03 12.81 -7.14
C THR A 171 3.14 12.13 -6.35
N VAL A 172 4.34 12.70 -6.41
CA VAL A 172 5.53 12.17 -5.73
C VAL A 172 5.84 12.98 -4.49
N MET A 173 6.08 12.30 -3.38
CA MET A 173 6.61 12.89 -2.14
C MET A 173 8.06 12.44 -1.97
N SER A 174 9.00 13.36 -2.14
CA SER A 174 10.42 13.07 -1.97
C SER A 174 10.81 13.04 -0.50
N TRP A 175 11.51 11.99 -0.08
CA TRP A 175 12.06 11.87 1.27
C TRP A 175 13.56 11.54 1.27
N ARG A 176 14.06 10.96 0.17
CA ARG A 176 15.48 10.61 0.01
C ARG A 176 16.36 11.77 -0.49
N GLY A 177 15.79 12.96 -0.67
CA GLY A 177 16.47 14.15 -1.15
C GLY A 177 15.68 14.90 -2.22
N GLU A 178 16.32 15.86 -2.89
CA GLU A 178 15.67 16.75 -3.86
C GLU A 178 15.42 16.07 -5.21
N GLN A 179 16.16 15.02 -5.55
CA GLN A 179 16.17 14.41 -6.88
C GLN A 179 14.79 13.90 -7.31
N GLY A 180 14.05 13.24 -6.42
CA GLY A 180 12.71 12.75 -6.73
C GLY A 180 11.67 13.84 -7.02
N GLY A 181 11.98 15.12 -6.72
CA GLY A 181 11.16 16.26 -7.10
C GLY A 181 11.62 16.96 -8.39
N ILE A 182 12.77 16.52 -8.95
CA ILE A 182 13.37 17.03 -10.20
C ILE A 182 13.03 16.10 -11.36
N ASP A 183 13.02 14.79 -11.11
CA ASP A 183 12.74 13.72 -12.08
C ASP A 183 11.25 13.70 -12.45
#